data_e160339e1d5274bd266f3b4a5ba0fd86
#
_entry.id   e160339e1d5274bd266f3b4a5ba0fd86
#
_cell.length_a   1.000
_cell.length_b   1.000
_cell.length_c   1.000
_cell.angle_alpha   90.00
_cell.angle_beta   90.00
_cell.angle_gamma   90.00
#
_symmetry.space_group_name_H-M   'P 1'
#
loop_
_entity.id
_entity.type
_entity.pdbx_description
1 polymer ?
#
loop_
_entity_poly.entity_id
_entity_poly.type
_entity_poly.pdbx_seq_one_letter_code
_entity_poly.pdbx_strand_id
1 'polypeptide(L)'
;MYKARIECEFCASIMSVNNTILGSVMALNFQELVFNLQKYWSDYGCIIQQPYDIEKGASTMNPATFLRSLGPEPWNTAMIEPCRRPTDARYGENPNRLGHYYQFQVILKPSPDNAQELYLKSLEAMG
;
A
#
# COMPACT_ATOMS: atom_id res chain seq x y z
N MET A 1 -18.36 11.74 10.94
CA MET A 1 -18.00 10.34 10.74
C MET A 1 -16.59 10.30 10.16
N TYR A 2 -15.59 10.04 10.97
CA TYR A 2 -14.17 10.10 10.57
C TYR A 2 -13.77 8.82 9.84
N LYS A 3 -13.02 9.00 8.76
CA LYS A 3 -12.44 7.95 7.94
C LYS A 3 -10.95 7.93 8.22
N ALA A 4 -10.42 6.84 8.76
CA ALA A 4 -8.99 6.64 8.79
C ALA A 4 -8.54 6.10 7.44
N ARG A 5 -7.63 6.79 6.82
CA ARG A 5 -6.94 6.37 5.62
C ARG A 5 -5.47 6.20 5.97
N ILE A 6 -4.99 4.99 5.84
CA ILE A 6 -3.60 4.67 6.03
C ILE A 6 -3.00 4.48 4.65
N GLU A 7 -2.09 5.35 4.26
CA GLU A 7 -1.37 5.24 3.01
C GLU A 7 0.10 4.96 3.29
N CYS A 8 0.59 3.86 2.75
CA CYS A 8 2.01 3.59 2.68
C CYS A 8 2.43 3.69 1.22
N GLU A 9 3.08 4.78 0.86
CA GLU A 9 3.68 4.93 -0.47
C GLU A 9 5.02 4.18 -0.49
N PHE A 10 5.00 2.98 -1.04
CA PHE A 10 6.22 2.29 -1.41
C PHE A 10 6.66 2.76 -2.80
N CYS A 11 7.59 3.68 -2.84
CA CYS A 11 8.37 3.91 -4.03
C CYS A 11 9.28 2.68 -4.20
N ALA A 12 8.85 1.73 -5.04
CA ALA A 12 9.64 0.56 -5.35
C ALA A 12 10.84 0.95 -6.25
N SER A 13 11.79 1.70 -5.69
CA SER A 13 13.17 1.74 -6.19
C SER A 13 13.92 0.48 -5.75
N ILE A 14 13.25 -0.67 -5.77
CA ILE A 14 13.91 -1.95 -5.56
C ILE A 14 14.14 -2.59 -6.92
N MET A 15 14.95 -1.93 -7.73
CA MET A 15 15.71 -2.63 -8.75
C MET A 15 17.10 -2.85 -8.18
N SER A 16 17.48 -4.12 -8.06
CA SER A 16 18.83 -4.59 -7.71
C SER A 16 19.25 -4.44 -6.25
N VAL A 17 18.73 -5.28 -5.39
CA VAL A 17 19.48 -5.67 -4.21
C VAL A 17 20.34 -6.87 -4.60
N ASN A 18 21.57 -6.60 -4.99
CA ASN A 18 22.60 -7.61 -4.99
C ASN A 18 22.70 -8.19 -3.58
N ASN A 19 22.62 -9.52 -3.49
CA ASN A 19 22.90 -10.30 -2.30
C ASN A 19 24.31 -9.97 -1.79
N THR A 20 24.44 -8.97 -0.97
CA THR A 20 25.65 -8.76 -0.17
C THR A 20 25.30 -9.14 1.25
N ILE A 21 25.78 -10.31 1.62
CA ILE A 21 25.72 -10.86 2.97
C ILE A 21 26.50 -9.92 3.89
N LEU A 22 25.81 -9.12 4.66
CA LEU A 22 26.36 -8.48 5.86
C LEU A 22 25.32 -8.59 6.99
N GLY A 23 25.55 -9.53 7.90
CA GLY A 23 24.97 -9.58 9.25
C GLY A 23 23.44 -9.64 9.32
N SER A 24 22.86 -10.82 9.17
CA SER A 24 21.58 -11.36 9.71
C SER A 24 20.36 -10.43 9.95
N VAL A 25 20.09 -9.52 9.05
CA VAL A 25 18.70 -9.08 8.82
C VAL A 25 18.39 -9.50 7.38
N MET A 26 17.61 -10.57 7.23
CA MET A 26 17.13 -10.99 5.91
C MET A 26 16.16 -9.91 5.44
N ALA A 27 16.62 -9.05 4.56
CA ALA A 27 15.73 -8.09 3.91
C ALA A 27 14.66 -8.85 3.12
N LEU A 28 13.39 -8.57 3.44
CA LEU A 28 12.27 -9.15 2.72
C LEU A 28 12.33 -8.76 1.23
N ASN A 29 12.02 -9.70 0.35
CA ASN A 29 11.78 -9.35 -1.03
C ASN A 29 10.40 -8.68 -1.19
N PHE A 30 10.15 -8.07 -2.35
CA PHE A 30 8.91 -7.34 -2.61
C PHE A 30 7.65 -8.20 -2.41
N GLN A 31 7.67 -9.46 -2.81
CA GLN A 31 6.53 -10.36 -2.67
C GLN A 31 6.28 -10.70 -1.19
N GLU A 32 7.32 -11.02 -0.44
CA GLU A 32 7.21 -11.30 0.99
C GLU A 32 6.65 -10.10 1.75
N LEU A 33 7.11 -8.90 1.42
CA LEU A 33 6.61 -7.67 1.99
C LEU A 33 5.11 -7.50 1.74
N VAL A 34 4.66 -7.71 0.50
CA VAL A 34 3.24 -7.63 0.13
C VAL A 34 2.43 -8.68 0.87
N PHE A 35 2.89 -9.93 0.92
CA PHE A 35 2.19 -11.00 1.61
C PHE A 35 2.10 -10.77 3.11
N ASN A 36 3.16 -10.27 3.75
CA ASN A 36 3.14 -9.95 5.17
C ASN A 36 2.14 -8.85 5.49
N LEU A 37 2.09 -7.79 4.69
CA LEU A 37 1.09 -6.72 4.85
C LEU A 37 -0.33 -7.23 4.63
N GLN A 38 -0.56 -8.00 3.57
CA GLN A 38 -1.87 -8.59 3.30
C GLN A 38 -2.31 -9.51 4.44
N LYS A 39 -1.40 -10.35 4.95
CA LYS A 39 -1.69 -11.23 6.08
C LYS A 39 -2.03 -10.43 7.33
N TYR A 40 -1.22 -9.44 7.70
CA TYR A 40 -1.45 -8.60 8.87
C TYR A 40 -2.85 -7.96 8.84
N TRP A 41 -3.21 -7.32 7.73
CA TRP A 41 -4.50 -6.66 7.60
C TRP A 41 -5.68 -7.63 7.45
N SER A 42 -5.45 -8.80 6.87
CA SER A 42 -6.44 -9.89 6.85
C SER A 42 -6.71 -10.41 8.26
N ASP A 43 -5.67 -10.64 9.06
CA ASP A 43 -5.79 -11.10 10.45
C ASP A 43 -6.49 -10.03 11.33
N TYR A 44 -6.34 -8.75 11.02
CA TYR A 44 -7.09 -7.66 11.63
C TYR A 44 -8.57 -7.63 11.25
N GLY A 45 -8.97 -8.30 10.18
CA GLY A 45 -10.35 -8.37 9.70
C GLY A 45 -10.65 -7.50 8.47
N CYS A 46 -9.63 -7.03 7.76
CA CYS A 46 -9.81 -6.37 6.49
C CYS A 46 -10.05 -7.37 5.35
N ILE A 47 -10.92 -7.02 4.43
CA ILE A 47 -11.06 -7.71 3.16
C ILE A 47 -9.85 -7.38 2.29
N ILE A 48 -9.12 -8.38 1.83
CA ILE A 48 -8.03 -8.20 0.88
C ILE A 48 -8.62 -8.07 -0.52
N GLN A 49 -8.61 -6.84 -1.02
CA GLN A 49 -9.13 -6.54 -2.35
C GLN A 49 -8.07 -6.79 -3.41
N GLN A 50 -8.47 -7.40 -4.51
CA GLN A 50 -7.57 -7.57 -5.65
C GLN A 50 -7.31 -6.21 -6.34
N PRO A 51 -6.09 -6.00 -6.86
CA PRO A 51 -5.76 -4.76 -7.55
C PRO A 51 -6.60 -4.57 -8.81
N TYR A 52 -6.92 -3.33 -9.10
CA TYR A 52 -7.64 -2.93 -10.29
C TYR A 52 -6.70 -2.12 -11.19
N ASP A 53 -5.91 -2.83 -11.98
CA ASP A 53 -4.83 -2.24 -12.80
C ASP A 53 -5.40 -1.50 -14.03
N ILE A 54 -5.88 -0.30 -13.78
CA ILE A 54 -6.22 0.69 -14.82
C ILE A 54 -5.29 1.90 -14.70
N GLU A 55 -5.28 2.73 -15.72
CA GLU A 55 -4.53 3.99 -15.67
C GLU A 55 -5.12 4.91 -14.62
N LYS A 56 -4.39 5.07 -13.52
CA LYS A 56 -4.74 5.96 -12.40
C LYS A 56 -3.49 6.42 -11.65
N GLY A 57 -3.48 7.67 -11.26
CA GLY A 57 -2.36 8.28 -10.55
C GLY A 57 -2.27 7.96 -9.06
N ALA A 58 -3.31 7.35 -8.48
CA ALA A 58 -3.33 7.01 -7.06
C ALA A 58 -4.32 5.88 -6.77
N SER A 59 -4.04 5.07 -5.75
CA SER A 59 -4.90 3.97 -5.31
C SER A 59 -6.27 4.43 -4.81
N THR A 60 -6.41 5.68 -4.41
CA THR A 60 -7.68 6.31 -4.04
C THR A 60 -8.72 6.34 -5.15
N MET A 61 -8.30 6.19 -6.40
CA MET A 61 -9.20 6.12 -7.55
C MET A 61 -9.82 4.73 -7.74
N ASN A 62 -9.38 3.73 -6.97
CA ASN A 62 -10.02 2.43 -6.98
C ASN A 62 -11.45 2.54 -6.41
N PRO A 63 -12.47 1.92 -7.05
CA PRO A 63 -13.84 1.91 -6.55
C PRO A 63 -13.99 1.45 -5.10
N ALA A 64 -13.19 0.49 -4.65
CA ALA A 64 -13.21 -0.01 -3.27
C ALA A 64 -12.75 1.05 -2.26
N THR A 65 -11.90 1.99 -2.65
CA THR A 65 -11.43 3.08 -1.79
C THR A 65 -12.28 4.32 -1.90
N PHE A 66 -12.75 4.65 -3.10
CA PHE A 66 -13.53 5.86 -3.35
C PHE A 66 -15.02 5.63 -3.10
N LEU A 67 -15.67 4.79 -3.90
CA LEU A 67 -17.12 4.62 -3.87
C LEU A 67 -17.60 3.94 -2.58
N ARG A 68 -16.97 2.85 -2.18
CA ARG A 68 -17.35 2.09 -0.97
C ARG A 68 -17.13 2.87 0.33
N SER A 69 -16.31 3.89 0.30
CA SER A 69 -16.10 4.73 1.47
C SER A 69 -17.16 5.81 1.68
N LEU A 70 -18.03 6.07 0.68
CA LEU A 70 -19.02 7.15 0.74
C LEU A 70 -20.27 6.79 1.53
N GLY A 71 -20.77 5.59 1.50
CA GLY A 71 -22.01 5.20 2.17
C GLY A 71 -21.91 5.18 3.71
N PRO A 72 -23.01 4.86 4.42
CA PRO A 72 -23.04 4.73 5.87
C PRO A 72 -22.46 3.40 6.37
N GLU A 73 -22.34 2.40 5.50
CA GLU A 73 -21.97 1.03 5.86
C GLU A 73 -20.51 0.93 6.31
N PRO A 74 -20.21 0.07 7.30
CA PRO A 74 -18.82 -0.24 7.66
C PRO A 74 -18.06 -0.85 6.47
N TRP A 75 -16.80 -0.46 6.34
CA TRP A 75 -15.95 -0.97 5.27
C TRP A 75 -14.48 -1.02 5.69
N ASN A 76 -13.95 -2.23 5.84
CA ASN A 76 -12.54 -2.45 6.14
C ASN A 76 -11.92 -3.23 4.99
N THR A 77 -10.96 -2.62 4.32
CA THR A 77 -10.29 -3.24 3.17
C THR A 77 -8.82 -2.85 3.12
N ALA A 78 -8.01 -3.76 2.63
CA ALA A 78 -6.61 -3.54 2.34
C ALA A 78 -6.28 -4.05 0.93
N MET A 79 -5.43 -3.35 0.22
CA MET A 79 -5.04 -3.71 -1.14
C MET A 79 -3.69 -3.14 -1.52
N ILE A 80 -3.00 -3.84 -2.40
CA ILE A 80 -1.88 -3.28 -3.14
C ILE A 80 -2.38 -2.82 -4.51
N GLU A 81 -2.07 -1.60 -4.89
CA GLU A 81 -2.61 -1.01 -6.12
C GLU A 81 -1.48 -0.49 -7.00
N PRO A 82 -1.36 -0.94 -8.26
CA PRO A 82 -0.46 -0.31 -9.21
C PRO A 82 -0.99 1.07 -9.59
N CYS A 83 -0.13 2.07 -9.50
CA CYS A 83 -0.43 3.45 -9.87
C CYS A 83 0.44 3.87 -11.04
N ARG A 84 -0.15 4.59 -12.00
CA ARG A 84 0.52 4.98 -13.24
C ARG A 84 0.46 6.50 -13.40
N ARG A 85 1.64 7.11 -13.52
CA ARG A 85 1.83 8.54 -13.73
C ARG A 85 2.76 8.78 -14.91
N PRO A 86 2.32 8.54 -16.15
CA PRO A 86 3.20 8.55 -17.33
C PRO A 86 3.91 9.89 -17.55
N THR A 87 3.30 11.00 -17.13
CA THR A 87 3.90 12.33 -17.24
C THR A 87 5.11 12.52 -16.32
N ASP A 88 5.19 11.81 -15.20
CA ASP A 88 6.30 11.95 -14.26
C ASP A 88 7.60 11.34 -14.79
N ALA A 89 7.50 10.34 -15.70
CA ALA A 89 8.65 9.66 -16.29
C ALA A 89 9.03 10.20 -17.68
N ARG A 90 8.32 11.22 -18.19
CA ARG A 90 8.40 11.65 -19.60
C ARG A 90 9.82 11.93 -20.10
N TYR A 91 10.66 12.53 -19.28
CA TYR A 91 12.02 12.93 -19.68
C TYR A 91 13.13 12.14 -18.97
N GLY A 92 12.81 11.36 -17.94
CA GLY A 92 13.80 10.60 -17.17
C GLY A 92 14.82 11.48 -16.41
N GLU A 93 14.56 12.77 -16.28
CA GLU A 93 15.49 13.73 -15.70
C GLU A 93 15.48 13.72 -14.17
N ASN A 94 14.39 13.26 -13.57
CA ASN A 94 14.26 13.20 -12.11
C ASN A 94 14.30 11.75 -11.62
N PRO A 95 15.38 11.32 -10.94
CA PRO A 95 15.54 9.93 -10.50
C PRO A 95 14.50 9.49 -9.45
N ASN A 96 13.83 10.44 -8.79
CA ASN A 96 12.82 10.17 -7.77
C ASN A 96 11.38 10.17 -8.32
N ARG A 97 11.21 10.35 -9.64
CA ARG A 97 9.91 10.32 -10.30
C ARG A 97 9.79 9.13 -11.22
N LEU A 98 8.88 8.22 -10.85
CA LEU A 98 8.59 7.02 -11.60
C LEU A 98 7.21 7.11 -12.24
N GLY A 99 7.09 6.63 -13.49
CA GLY A 99 5.81 6.55 -14.20
C GLY A 99 4.88 5.45 -13.70
N HIS A 100 5.42 4.53 -12.88
CA HIS A 100 4.68 3.42 -12.29
C HIS A 100 5.23 3.12 -10.90
N TYR A 101 4.33 2.94 -9.93
CA TYR A 101 4.68 2.53 -8.56
C TYR A 101 3.52 1.75 -7.93
N TYR A 102 3.80 1.04 -6.84
CA TYR A 102 2.79 0.36 -6.05
C TYR A 102 2.47 1.14 -4.79
N GLN A 103 1.19 1.16 -4.44
CA GLN A 103 0.70 1.77 -3.21
C GLN A 103 -0.10 0.73 -2.43
N PHE A 104 0.34 0.43 -1.20
CA PHE A 104 -0.47 -0.38 -0.29
C PHE A 104 -1.43 0.55 0.45
N GLN A 105 -2.72 0.31 0.29
CA GLN A 105 -3.74 1.16 0.87
C GLN A 105 -4.68 0.37 1.78
N VAL A 106 -4.99 0.96 2.93
CA VAL A 106 -5.94 0.43 3.89
C VAL A 106 -7.03 1.45 4.15
N ILE A 107 -8.27 1.00 4.16
CA ILE A 107 -9.44 1.78 4.53
C ILE A 107 -10.09 1.11 5.74
N LEU A 108 -10.24 1.87 6.81
CA LEU A 108 -10.95 1.45 8.01
C LEU A 108 -12.14 2.38 8.23
N LYS A 109 -13.33 1.80 8.23
CA LYS A 109 -14.58 2.53 8.40
C LYS A 109 -15.55 1.70 9.26
N PRO A 110 -15.91 2.19 10.48
CA PRO A 110 -15.48 3.45 11.09
C PRO A 110 -13.98 3.51 11.40
N SER A 111 -13.47 4.73 11.54
CA SER A 111 -12.07 4.93 11.94
C SER A 111 -11.84 4.45 13.36
N PRO A 112 -10.90 3.53 13.63
CA PRO A 112 -10.51 3.19 14.99
C PRO A 112 -9.68 4.33 15.61
N ASP A 113 -9.79 4.48 16.94
CA ASP A 113 -9.05 5.52 17.67
C ASP A 113 -7.53 5.30 17.63
N ASN A 114 -7.10 4.05 17.51
CA ASN A 114 -5.69 3.63 17.46
C ASN A 114 -5.16 3.40 16.03
N ALA A 115 -5.69 4.09 15.03
CA ALA A 115 -5.29 3.90 13.62
C ALA A 115 -3.78 4.06 13.40
N GLN A 116 -3.14 5.03 14.09
CA GLN A 116 -1.69 5.22 14.00
C GLN A 116 -0.91 4.05 14.58
N GLU A 117 -1.34 3.51 15.72
CA GLU A 117 -0.70 2.34 16.33
C GLU A 117 -0.80 1.11 15.42
N LEU A 118 -1.96 0.88 14.81
CA LEU A 118 -2.16 -0.20 13.84
C LEU A 118 -1.23 -0.07 12.64
N TYR A 119 -1.05 1.15 12.15
CA TYR A 119 -0.12 1.42 11.07
C TYR A 119 1.32 1.07 11.45
N LEU A 120 1.80 1.55 12.61
CA LEU A 120 3.16 1.26 13.09
C LEU A 120 3.37 -0.26 13.28
N LYS A 121 2.41 -0.95 13.88
CA LYS A 121 2.46 -2.42 14.01
C LYS A 121 2.49 -3.13 12.65
N SER A 122 1.82 -2.59 11.63
CA SER A 122 1.90 -3.17 10.29
C SER A 122 3.28 -3.01 9.67
N LEU A 123 4.02 -1.95 10.01
CA LEU A 123 5.42 -1.79 9.61
C LEU A 123 6.34 -2.76 10.37
N GLU A 124 6.14 -2.92 11.67
CA GLU A 124 6.88 -3.89 12.49
C GLU A 124 6.70 -5.34 11.99
N ALA A 125 5.54 -5.67 11.46
CA ALA A 125 5.28 -6.99 10.87
C ALA A 125 6.07 -7.26 9.57
N MET A 126 6.69 -6.24 9.02
CA MET A 126 7.55 -6.37 7.84
C MET A 126 9.04 -6.57 8.19
N GLY A 127 9.44 -6.38 9.45
CA GLY A 127 10.79 -6.53 9.98
C GLY A 127 11.46 -5.21 10.30
#